data_78525acb36dc0b151f914f054bce1fd0
#
_entry.id   78525acb36dc0b151f914f054bce1fd0
#
_cell.length_a   1.000
_cell.length_b   1.000
_cell.length_c   1.000
_cell.angle_alpha   90.00
_cell.angle_beta   90.00
_cell.angle_gamma   90.00
#
_symmetry.space_group_name_H-M   'P 1'
#
loop_
_entity.id
_entity.type
_entity.pdbx_description
1 polymer ?
#
loop_
_entity_poly.entity_id
_entity_poly.type
_entity_poly.pdbx_seq_one_letter_code
_entity_poly.pdbx_strand_id
1 'polypeptide(L)'
;MKEWLVNVVQSNKINVVGLGPGNIKYLSTAGIDCVKEAEIIVGSTRQLSDLKTIISEKQEIYILGKLSELIAYLKENIEKKITIIVSGDTGYYSLVPYLSKNLSKDILNIIPNISSYQYLFSKIGENWQNFRLASVHGREFDYVKNIDDEDIAGLVLLTDDIQNPYEVSRTLYNNGIRNLTVIVGENLSYDNEKITILEIEDYEKLNRKFDMNVLVLKKGENYGKK
;
A
#
# COMPACT_ATOMS: atom_id res chain seq x y z
N MET A 1 -26.74 -5.89 -27.80
CA MET A 1 -25.52 -6.44 -27.18
C MET A 1 -24.33 -5.78 -27.86
N LYS A 2 -23.69 -4.80 -27.19
CA LYS A 2 -22.47 -4.17 -27.72
C LYS A 2 -21.30 -5.03 -27.26
N GLU A 3 -20.66 -5.70 -28.21
CA GLU A 3 -19.43 -6.44 -27.97
C GLU A 3 -18.35 -5.45 -27.54
N TRP A 4 -17.89 -5.58 -26.29
CA TRP A 4 -16.69 -4.91 -25.81
C TRP A 4 -15.45 -5.72 -26.26
N LEU A 5 -15.22 -5.76 -27.59
CA LEU A 5 -13.91 -6.16 -28.09
C LEU A 5 -12.95 -4.99 -27.86
N VAL A 6 -12.27 -5.01 -26.73
CA VAL A 6 -11.08 -4.21 -26.54
C VAL A 6 -9.97 -4.86 -27.37
N ASN A 7 -9.85 -4.46 -28.62
CA ASN A 7 -8.64 -4.68 -29.39
C ASN A 7 -7.52 -3.88 -28.72
N VAL A 8 -6.79 -4.51 -27.80
CA VAL A 8 -5.57 -3.95 -27.24
C VAL A 8 -4.52 -3.99 -28.34
N VAL A 9 -4.47 -2.92 -29.14
CA VAL A 9 -3.28 -2.64 -29.95
C VAL A 9 -2.11 -2.56 -28.96
N GLN A 10 -1.11 -3.39 -29.16
CA GLN A 10 0.16 -3.36 -28.42
C GLN A 10 0.94 -2.08 -28.77
N SER A 11 0.48 -0.92 -28.30
CA SER A 11 1.32 0.26 -28.18
C SER A 11 2.17 0.09 -26.92
N ASN A 12 3.39 0.59 -26.92
CA ASN A 12 4.26 0.60 -25.73
C ASN A 12 3.52 1.23 -24.56
N LYS A 13 3.00 0.39 -23.64
CA LYS A 13 2.28 0.84 -22.45
C LYS A 13 3.25 1.02 -21.31
N ILE A 14 3.00 2.03 -20.51
CA ILE A 14 3.67 2.19 -19.24
C ILE A 14 3.05 1.20 -18.26
N ASN A 15 3.83 0.21 -17.81
CA ASN A 15 3.38 -0.71 -16.79
C ASN A 15 3.42 -0.04 -15.41
N VAL A 16 2.37 -0.21 -14.62
CA VAL A 16 2.34 0.18 -13.21
C VAL A 16 2.13 -1.08 -12.40
N VAL A 17 3.18 -1.51 -11.71
CA VAL A 17 3.25 -2.82 -11.06
C VAL A 17 3.18 -2.66 -9.54
N GLY A 18 2.21 -3.31 -8.91
CA GLY A 18 2.15 -3.45 -7.45
C GLY A 18 3.23 -4.42 -6.97
N LEU A 19 4.09 -3.97 -6.05
CA LEU A 19 5.16 -4.79 -5.46
C LEU A 19 4.61 -5.83 -4.45
N GLY A 20 3.37 -5.63 -4.00
CA GLY A 20 2.84 -6.41 -2.88
C GLY A 20 3.40 -5.92 -1.53
N PRO A 21 3.45 -6.79 -0.51
CA PRO A 21 3.88 -6.40 0.83
C PRO A 21 5.38 -6.08 0.94
N GLY A 22 6.16 -6.31 -0.13
CA GLY A 22 7.58 -5.92 -0.22
C GLY A 22 8.50 -7.05 -0.71
N ASN A 23 8.42 -8.24 -0.13
CA ASN A 23 9.27 -9.34 -0.55
C ASN A 23 8.91 -9.82 -1.96
N ILE A 24 9.93 -9.97 -2.83
CA ILE A 24 9.80 -10.40 -4.23
C ILE A 24 9.03 -11.73 -4.41
N LYS A 25 8.99 -12.60 -3.39
CA LYS A 25 8.20 -13.84 -3.40
C LYS A 25 6.70 -13.61 -3.59
N TYR A 26 6.22 -12.39 -3.27
CA TYR A 26 4.82 -11.99 -3.43
C TYR A 26 4.57 -11.16 -4.68
N LEU A 27 5.62 -10.87 -5.48
CA LEU A 27 5.43 -10.22 -6.76
C LEU A 27 4.75 -11.20 -7.73
N SER A 28 3.70 -10.76 -8.40
CA SER A 28 3.00 -11.59 -9.38
C SER A 28 3.92 -11.92 -10.58
N THR A 29 3.71 -13.08 -11.21
CA THR A 29 4.45 -13.45 -12.42
C THR A 29 4.36 -12.36 -13.49
N ALA A 30 3.16 -11.80 -13.71
CA ALA A 30 2.97 -10.67 -14.64
C ALA A 30 3.82 -9.44 -14.26
N GLY A 31 3.94 -9.14 -12.96
CA GLY A 31 4.81 -8.08 -12.47
C GLY A 31 6.29 -8.36 -12.71
N ILE A 32 6.73 -9.60 -12.49
CA ILE A 32 8.11 -10.04 -12.78
C ILE A 32 8.43 -9.88 -14.27
N ASP A 33 7.52 -10.27 -15.15
CA ASP A 33 7.70 -10.15 -16.59
C ASP A 33 7.80 -8.68 -17.03
N CYS A 34 6.91 -7.82 -16.50
CA CYS A 34 7.00 -6.38 -16.74
C CYS A 34 8.34 -5.77 -16.30
N VAL A 35 8.87 -6.18 -15.15
CA VAL A 35 10.18 -5.70 -14.66
C VAL A 35 11.31 -6.17 -15.57
N LYS A 36 11.31 -7.45 -15.95
CA LYS A 36 12.37 -8.03 -16.80
C LYS A 36 12.39 -7.46 -18.22
N GLU A 37 11.22 -7.13 -18.78
CA GLU A 37 11.09 -6.60 -20.15
C GLU A 37 11.27 -5.08 -20.23
N ALA A 38 11.29 -4.38 -19.11
CA ALA A 38 11.42 -2.94 -19.08
C ALA A 38 12.78 -2.47 -19.58
N GLU A 39 12.81 -1.37 -20.32
CA GLU A 39 14.03 -0.60 -20.64
C GLU A 39 14.32 0.41 -19.53
N ILE A 40 13.24 0.94 -18.91
CA ILE A 40 13.31 1.88 -17.79
C ILE A 40 12.50 1.32 -16.63
N ILE A 41 13.08 1.30 -15.42
CA ILE A 41 12.39 0.97 -14.18
C ILE A 41 12.34 2.20 -13.29
N VAL A 42 11.13 2.57 -12.90
CA VAL A 42 10.85 3.71 -12.01
C VAL A 42 10.44 3.19 -10.63
N GLY A 43 11.06 3.68 -9.56
CA GLY A 43 10.69 3.31 -8.21
C GLY A 43 11.45 4.10 -7.14
N SER A 44 11.03 3.98 -5.89
CA SER A 44 11.83 4.47 -4.77
C SER A 44 13.08 3.61 -4.58
N THR A 45 14.11 4.15 -3.91
CA THR A 45 15.35 3.43 -3.61
C THR A 45 15.07 2.07 -2.95
N ARG A 46 14.11 2.01 -2.02
CA ARG A 46 13.71 0.77 -1.36
C ARG A 46 13.12 -0.24 -2.34
N GLN A 47 12.12 0.17 -3.14
CA GLN A 47 11.46 -0.71 -4.11
C GLN A 47 12.45 -1.29 -5.13
N LEU A 48 13.38 -0.47 -5.60
CA LEU A 48 14.44 -0.91 -6.52
C LEU A 48 15.39 -1.90 -5.84
N SER A 49 15.73 -1.68 -4.58
CA SER A 49 16.52 -2.63 -3.78
C SER A 49 15.83 -3.98 -3.60
N ASP A 50 14.51 -3.99 -3.38
CA ASP A 50 13.71 -5.22 -3.26
C ASP A 50 13.73 -6.04 -4.56
N LEU A 51 13.85 -5.37 -5.72
CA LEU A 51 13.87 -5.97 -7.04
C LEU A 51 15.26 -6.26 -7.63
N LYS A 52 16.33 -5.97 -6.88
CA LYS A 52 17.72 -6.06 -7.36
C LYS A 52 18.10 -7.40 -8.01
N THR A 53 17.45 -8.50 -7.61
CA THR A 53 17.74 -9.84 -8.13
C THR A 53 17.15 -10.11 -9.52
N ILE A 54 16.21 -9.26 -9.98
CA ILE A 54 15.57 -9.40 -11.29
C ILE A 54 15.80 -8.19 -12.21
N ILE A 55 16.34 -7.10 -11.68
CA ILE A 55 16.78 -5.94 -12.47
C ILE A 55 18.12 -6.27 -13.15
N SER A 56 18.20 -5.98 -14.45
CA SER A 56 19.42 -6.14 -15.25
C SER A 56 20.23 -4.84 -15.27
N GLU A 57 21.57 -4.95 -15.32
CA GLU A 57 22.46 -3.79 -15.49
C GLU A 57 22.24 -2.99 -16.79
N LYS A 58 21.52 -3.56 -17.76
CA LYS A 58 21.20 -2.91 -19.03
C LYS A 58 19.96 -1.99 -18.92
N GLN A 59 19.22 -2.08 -17.85
CA GLN A 59 18.01 -1.31 -17.62
C GLN A 59 18.34 0.05 -17.00
N GLU A 60 17.72 1.09 -17.51
CA GLU A 60 17.83 2.43 -16.95
C GLU A 60 16.99 2.52 -15.67
N ILE A 61 17.54 3.12 -14.63
CA ILE A 61 16.87 3.29 -13.35
C ILE A 61 16.53 4.75 -13.14
N TYR A 62 15.24 5.02 -12.90
CA TYR A 62 14.75 6.34 -12.49
C TYR A 62 14.29 6.28 -11.03
N ILE A 63 15.04 6.93 -10.14
CA ILE A 63 14.65 7.02 -8.72
C ILE A 63 13.52 8.04 -8.59
N LEU A 64 12.39 7.59 -8.05
CA LEU A 64 11.20 8.43 -7.89
C LEU A 64 11.47 9.58 -6.90
N GLY A 65 11.37 10.80 -7.41
CA GLY A 65 11.43 12.05 -6.68
C GLY A 65 10.11 12.82 -6.76
N LYS A 66 10.15 14.06 -7.25
CA LYS A 66 8.94 14.87 -7.43
C LYS A 66 8.04 14.32 -8.53
N LEU A 67 6.74 14.20 -8.24
CA LEU A 67 5.78 13.63 -9.19
C LEU A 67 5.64 14.45 -10.49
N SER A 68 5.83 15.77 -10.43
CA SER A 68 5.81 16.61 -11.64
C SER A 68 6.98 16.31 -12.58
N GLU A 69 8.17 16.03 -12.03
CA GLU A 69 9.35 15.63 -12.79
C GLU A 69 9.17 14.26 -13.41
N LEU A 70 8.53 13.32 -12.68
CA LEU A 70 8.18 12.01 -13.22
C LEU A 70 7.33 12.13 -14.48
N ILE A 71 6.26 12.95 -14.48
CA ILE A 71 5.39 13.08 -15.66
C ILE A 71 6.13 13.62 -16.88
N ALA A 72 7.02 14.59 -16.70
CA ALA A 72 7.85 15.11 -17.78
C ALA A 72 8.75 13.99 -18.35
N TYR A 73 9.45 13.28 -17.46
CA TYR A 73 10.33 12.17 -17.84
C TYR A 73 9.58 11.04 -18.59
N LEU A 74 8.39 10.66 -18.11
CA LEU A 74 7.58 9.63 -18.79
C LEU A 74 7.16 10.05 -20.20
N LYS A 75 6.81 11.33 -20.39
CA LYS A 75 6.43 11.87 -21.71
C LYS A 75 7.61 11.90 -22.68
N GLU A 76 8.81 12.24 -22.19
CA GLU A 76 10.04 12.27 -22.99
C GLU A 76 10.50 10.86 -23.42
N ASN A 77 10.13 9.83 -22.66
CA ASN A 77 10.54 8.45 -22.89
C ASN A 77 9.39 7.52 -23.30
N ILE A 78 8.28 8.07 -23.81
CA ILE A 78 7.03 7.33 -24.06
C ILE A 78 7.20 6.15 -25.04
N GLU A 79 8.20 6.19 -25.90
CA GLU A 79 8.49 5.13 -26.87
C GLU A 79 9.25 3.93 -26.26
N LYS A 80 9.77 4.08 -25.03
CA LYS A 80 10.46 3.01 -24.32
C LYS A 80 9.49 2.16 -23.50
N LYS A 81 9.88 0.92 -23.22
CA LYS A 81 9.16 0.05 -22.29
C LYS A 81 9.45 0.50 -20.86
N ILE A 82 8.49 1.16 -20.22
CA ILE A 82 8.63 1.70 -18.86
C ILE A 82 7.83 0.85 -17.89
N THR A 83 8.44 0.50 -16.76
CA THR A 83 7.76 -0.14 -15.62
C THR A 83 7.91 0.70 -14.35
N ILE A 84 6.79 1.16 -13.81
CA ILE A 84 6.72 1.94 -12.56
C ILE A 84 6.32 0.99 -11.44
N ILE A 85 7.11 0.96 -10.38
CA ILE A 85 6.87 0.14 -9.20
C ILE A 85 6.15 0.97 -8.15
N VAL A 86 5.06 0.41 -7.61
CA VAL A 86 4.32 0.99 -6.48
C VAL A 86 4.25 -0.01 -5.33
N SER A 87 4.23 0.47 -4.09
CA SER A 87 4.11 -0.41 -2.91
C SER A 87 2.70 -0.98 -2.80
N GLY A 88 2.56 -2.19 -2.32
CA GLY A 88 1.28 -2.84 -2.08
C GLY A 88 0.51 -3.14 -3.36
N ASP A 89 -0.79 -2.89 -3.31
CA ASP A 89 -1.71 -2.94 -4.43
C ASP A 89 -1.76 -1.59 -5.18
N THR A 90 -1.93 -1.66 -6.48
CA THR A 90 -2.02 -0.49 -7.36
C THR A 90 -3.28 0.35 -7.15
N GLY A 91 -4.34 -0.23 -6.60
CA GLY A 91 -5.64 0.42 -6.36
C GLY A 91 -5.78 1.06 -4.98
N TYR A 92 -4.86 0.78 -4.03
CA TYR A 92 -4.99 1.24 -2.65
C TYR A 92 -3.96 2.30 -2.28
N TYR A 93 -4.37 3.58 -2.26
CA TYR A 93 -3.52 4.74 -1.95
C TYR A 93 -2.19 4.78 -2.73
N SER A 94 -2.22 4.40 -3.99
CA SER A 94 -1.05 4.31 -4.86
C SER A 94 -0.87 5.54 -5.76
N LEU A 95 0.15 5.47 -6.62
CA LEU A 95 0.46 6.49 -7.62
C LEU A 95 -0.54 6.51 -8.81
N VAL A 96 -1.32 5.43 -9.01
CA VAL A 96 -2.21 5.27 -10.18
C VAL A 96 -3.17 6.44 -10.40
N PRO A 97 -3.86 6.99 -9.37
CA PRO A 97 -4.75 8.14 -9.58
C PRO A 97 -4.02 9.37 -10.12
N TYR A 98 -2.79 9.61 -9.68
CA TYR A 98 -1.98 10.72 -10.16
C TYR A 98 -1.54 10.50 -11.63
N LEU A 99 -1.09 9.31 -11.98
CA LEU A 99 -0.74 8.95 -13.35
C LEU A 99 -1.94 9.08 -14.29
N SER A 100 -3.10 8.52 -13.90
CA SER A 100 -4.33 8.57 -14.70
C SER A 100 -4.91 9.99 -14.89
N LYS A 101 -4.54 10.94 -14.02
CA LYS A 101 -4.90 12.37 -14.17
C LYS A 101 -4.01 13.09 -15.18
N ASN A 102 -2.75 12.67 -15.33
CA ASN A 102 -1.72 13.39 -16.08
C ASN A 102 -1.33 12.70 -17.41
N LEU A 103 -1.72 11.44 -17.60
CA LEU A 103 -1.47 10.61 -18.77
C LEU A 103 -2.78 10.01 -19.28
N SER A 104 -2.86 9.65 -20.56
CA SER A 104 -3.99 8.90 -21.08
C SER A 104 -4.06 7.52 -20.41
N LYS A 105 -5.27 7.10 -20.04
CA LYS A 105 -5.48 5.76 -19.43
C LYS A 105 -5.12 4.63 -20.40
N ASP A 106 -5.22 4.88 -21.71
CA ASP A 106 -4.96 3.87 -22.74
C ASP A 106 -3.49 3.46 -22.83
N ILE A 107 -2.57 4.33 -22.35
CA ILE A 107 -1.14 4.02 -22.30
C ILE A 107 -0.71 3.38 -20.97
N LEU A 108 -1.60 3.25 -19.98
CA LEU A 108 -1.30 2.63 -18.71
C LEU A 108 -1.74 1.16 -18.71
N ASN A 109 -0.83 0.27 -18.35
CA ASN A 109 -1.09 -1.13 -18.08
C ASN A 109 -0.90 -1.37 -16.57
N ILE A 110 -1.98 -1.60 -15.84
CA ILE A 110 -1.96 -1.68 -14.39
C ILE A 110 -1.96 -3.15 -13.97
N ILE A 111 -0.89 -3.57 -13.29
CA ILE A 111 -0.70 -4.93 -12.78
C ILE A 111 -0.96 -4.90 -11.26
N PRO A 112 -2.08 -5.44 -10.79
CA PRO A 112 -2.45 -5.42 -9.38
C PRO A 112 -1.56 -6.37 -8.55
N ASN A 113 -1.58 -6.15 -7.24
CA ASN A 113 -1.00 -7.08 -6.28
C ASN A 113 -1.75 -6.95 -4.94
N ILE A 114 -1.32 -7.66 -3.92
CA ILE A 114 -1.90 -7.57 -2.58
C ILE A 114 -1.32 -6.40 -1.78
N SER A 115 -2.16 -5.78 -0.98
CA SER A 115 -1.76 -4.74 -0.03
C SER A 115 -1.12 -5.33 1.23
N SER A 116 -0.37 -4.52 1.96
CA SER A 116 0.21 -4.89 3.26
C SER A 116 -0.85 -5.35 4.26
N TYR A 117 -2.04 -4.72 4.28
CA TYR A 117 -3.11 -5.15 5.17
C TYR A 117 -3.67 -6.53 4.80
N GLN A 118 -3.84 -6.86 3.52
CA GLN A 118 -4.29 -8.18 3.09
C GLN A 118 -3.30 -9.26 3.53
N TYR A 119 -2.00 -8.96 3.41
CA TYR A 119 -0.95 -9.83 3.92
C TYR A 119 -1.05 -9.98 5.45
N LEU A 120 -1.21 -8.89 6.21
CA LEU A 120 -1.35 -8.93 7.67
C LEU A 120 -2.55 -9.78 8.09
N PHE A 121 -3.72 -9.58 7.47
CA PHE A 121 -4.91 -10.37 7.78
C PHE A 121 -4.72 -11.87 7.51
N SER A 122 -3.98 -12.24 6.46
CA SER A 122 -3.62 -13.65 6.22
C SER A 122 -2.73 -14.22 7.31
N LYS A 123 -1.85 -13.40 7.91
CA LYS A 123 -0.96 -13.82 9.01
C LYS A 123 -1.69 -14.02 10.34
N ILE A 124 -2.68 -13.20 10.61
CA ILE A 124 -3.48 -13.32 11.83
C ILE A 124 -4.69 -14.26 11.69
N GLY A 125 -4.92 -14.80 10.49
CA GLY A 125 -5.99 -15.77 10.24
C GLY A 125 -7.39 -15.16 10.27
N GLU A 126 -7.53 -13.87 9.92
CA GLU A 126 -8.81 -13.16 9.93
C GLU A 126 -9.19 -12.64 8.53
N ASN A 127 -10.46 -12.25 8.34
CA ASN A 127 -10.93 -11.58 7.16
C ASN A 127 -11.03 -10.06 7.37
N TRP A 128 -10.86 -9.28 6.29
CA TRP A 128 -10.86 -7.81 6.33
C TRP A 128 -12.13 -7.18 5.72
N GLN A 129 -13.11 -7.99 5.30
CA GLN A 129 -14.28 -7.52 4.54
C GLN A 129 -15.10 -6.46 5.28
N ASN A 130 -15.24 -6.60 6.60
CA ASN A 130 -16.02 -5.69 7.43
C ASN A 130 -15.18 -4.57 8.06
N PHE A 131 -13.92 -4.40 7.64
CA PHE A 131 -13.07 -3.31 8.10
C PHE A 131 -13.14 -2.13 7.14
N ARG A 132 -13.20 -0.91 7.69
CA ARG A 132 -13.04 0.30 6.88
C ARG A 132 -11.56 0.55 6.63
N LEU A 133 -11.20 0.65 5.36
CA LEU A 133 -9.83 0.88 4.91
C LEU A 133 -9.61 2.39 4.74
N ALA A 134 -8.56 2.93 5.38
CA ALA A 134 -8.22 4.35 5.30
C ALA A 134 -6.69 4.57 5.35
N SER A 135 -6.27 5.82 5.23
CA SER A 135 -4.88 6.22 5.35
C SER A 135 -4.80 7.54 6.09
N VAL A 136 -3.90 7.62 7.03
CA VAL A 136 -3.47 8.86 7.69
C VAL A 136 -2.08 9.29 7.23
N HIS A 137 -1.48 8.55 6.29
CA HIS A 137 -0.18 8.87 5.71
C HIS A 137 -0.26 10.13 4.85
N GLY A 138 0.21 11.25 5.38
CA GLY A 138 0.21 12.54 4.70
C GLY A 138 -1.17 13.10 4.36
N ARG A 139 -2.21 12.68 5.10
CA ARG A 139 -3.60 13.12 4.89
C ARG A 139 -4.42 13.05 6.16
N GLU A 140 -5.55 13.76 6.16
CA GLU A 140 -6.48 13.75 7.26
C GLU A 140 -7.51 12.61 7.10
N PHE A 141 -7.80 11.94 8.20
CA PHE A 141 -8.91 11.00 8.34
C PHE A 141 -9.34 10.97 9.81
N ASP A 142 -10.61 11.23 10.06
CA ASP A 142 -11.17 11.24 11.42
C ASP A 142 -11.45 9.80 11.90
N TYR A 143 -10.40 9.13 12.36
CA TYR A 143 -10.51 7.74 12.86
C TYR A 143 -11.25 7.66 14.20
N VAL A 144 -11.30 8.74 15.00
CA VAL A 144 -12.06 8.77 16.26
C VAL A 144 -13.56 8.68 15.97
N LYS A 145 -14.06 9.47 15.03
CA LYS A 145 -15.45 9.40 14.61
C LYS A 145 -15.77 8.09 13.85
N ASN A 146 -14.86 7.66 13.00
CA ASN A 146 -15.12 6.51 12.12
C ASN A 146 -15.06 5.17 12.86
N ILE A 147 -14.35 5.05 13.99
CA ILE A 147 -14.32 3.81 14.76
C ILE A 147 -15.66 3.50 15.43
N ASP A 148 -16.50 4.50 15.68
CA ASP A 148 -17.81 4.35 16.31
C ASP A 148 -18.90 3.84 15.36
N ASP A 149 -18.61 3.76 14.05
CA ASP A 149 -19.58 3.24 13.07
C ASP A 149 -19.91 1.77 13.34
N GLU A 150 -21.16 1.47 13.69
CA GLU A 150 -21.61 0.13 14.13
C GLU A 150 -21.50 -0.93 13.00
N ASP A 151 -21.52 -0.50 11.73
CA ASP A 151 -21.51 -1.40 10.57
C ASP A 151 -20.13 -1.98 10.24
N ILE A 152 -19.07 -1.54 10.93
CA ILE A 152 -17.71 -2.03 10.68
C ILE A 152 -17.13 -2.81 11.87
N ALA A 153 -16.30 -3.80 11.56
CA ALA A 153 -15.55 -4.56 12.56
C ALA A 153 -14.32 -3.79 13.11
N GLY A 154 -13.93 -2.71 12.44
CA GLY A 154 -12.80 -1.90 12.83
C GLY A 154 -12.21 -1.07 11.69
N LEU A 155 -11.03 -0.53 11.89
CA LEU A 155 -10.30 0.29 10.92
C LEU A 155 -8.98 -0.36 10.53
N VAL A 156 -8.60 -0.18 9.26
CA VAL A 156 -7.24 -0.46 8.76
C VAL A 156 -6.64 0.86 8.31
N LEU A 157 -5.50 1.23 8.86
CA LEU A 157 -4.86 2.52 8.60
C LEU A 157 -3.44 2.33 8.04
N LEU A 158 -3.16 2.97 6.90
CA LEU A 158 -1.79 3.27 6.52
C LEU A 158 -1.35 4.49 7.31
N THR A 159 -0.23 4.39 8.03
CA THR A 159 0.29 5.39 8.96
C THR A 159 1.55 6.06 8.43
N ASP A 160 2.03 7.08 9.12
CA ASP A 160 3.32 7.73 8.88
C ASP A 160 4.06 8.00 10.21
N ASP A 161 5.14 8.77 10.19
CA ASP A 161 5.93 9.06 11.38
C ASP A 161 5.19 9.98 12.38
N ILE A 162 4.24 10.79 11.91
CA ILE A 162 3.44 11.72 12.74
C ILE A 162 2.21 11.00 13.29
N GLN A 163 1.42 10.40 12.39
CA GLN A 163 0.24 9.61 12.71
C GLN A 163 0.64 8.12 12.78
N ASN A 164 1.57 7.80 13.69
CA ASN A 164 2.07 6.45 13.90
C ASN A 164 1.14 5.63 14.81
N PRO A 165 1.35 4.31 14.94
CA PRO A 165 0.48 3.45 15.76
C PRO A 165 0.31 3.90 17.22
N TYR A 166 1.36 4.46 17.84
CA TYR A 166 1.28 5.01 19.20
C TYR A 166 0.37 6.23 19.27
N GLU A 167 0.58 7.23 18.40
CA GLU A 167 -0.19 8.47 18.41
C GLU A 167 -1.67 8.23 18.10
N VAL A 168 -1.97 7.34 17.14
CA VAL A 168 -3.35 6.96 16.83
C VAL A 168 -4.01 6.27 18.03
N SER A 169 -3.34 5.29 18.64
CA SER A 169 -3.88 4.56 19.79
C SER A 169 -4.06 5.48 21.03
N ARG A 170 -3.08 6.35 21.28
CA ARG A 170 -3.16 7.36 22.35
C ARG A 170 -4.35 8.30 22.18
N THR A 171 -4.55 8.77 20.95
CA THR A 171 -5.65 9.68 20.63
C THR A 171 -7.00 8.99 20.85
N LEU A 172 -7.17 7.76 20.38
CA LEU A 172 -8.39 6.98 20.61
C LEU A 172 -8.64 6.77 22.10
N TYR A 173 -7.62 6.33 22.85
CA TYR A 173 -7.71 6.10 24.28
C TYR A 173 -8.10 7.37 25.04
N ASN A 174 -7.50 8.52 24.71
CA ASN A 174 -7.80 9.82 25.33
C ASN A 174 -9.22 10.35 24.99
N ASN A 175 -9.79 9.91 23.86
CA ASN A 175 -11.18 10.18 23.49
C ASN A 175 -12.17 9.17 24.10
N GLY A 176 -11.74 8.35 25.06
CA GLY A 176 -12.60 7.42 25.78
C GLY A 176 -12.88 6.11 25.04
N ILE A 177 -12.27 5.88 23.90
CA ILE A 177 -12.41 4.62 23.14
C ILE A 177 -11.71 3.51 23.91
N ARG A 178 -12.42 2.41 24.12
CA ARG A 178 -11.98 1.22 24.88
C ARG A 178 -12.40 -0.02 24.09
N ASN A 179 -11.94 -1.16 24.55
CA ASN A 179 -12.36 -2.45 24.00
C ASN A 179 -12.00 -2.60 22.51
N LEU A 180 -10.79 -2.15 22.19
CA LEU A 180 -10.17 -2.33 20.88
C LEU A 180 -8.91 -3.18 21.00
N THR A 181 -8.77 -4.16 20.13
CA THR A 181 -7.50 -4.82 19.88
C THR A 181 -6.72 -4.03 18.84
N VAL A 182 -5.51 -3.61 19.20
CA VAL A 182 -4.57 -2.88 18.34
C VAL A 182 -3.58 -3.88 17.74
N ILE A 183 -3.51 -3.96 16.42
CA ILE A 183 -2.62 -4.88 15.70
C ILE A 183 -1.72 -4.04 14.79
N VAL A 184 -0.41 -4.14 14.99
CA VAL A 184 0.59 -3.43 14.20
C VAL A 184 1.44 -4.44 13.45
N GLY A 185 1.38 -4.40 12.12
CA GLY A 185 2.25 -5.18 11.25
C GLY A 185 3.39 -4.32 10.74
N GLU A 186 4.64 -4.64 11.08
CA GLU A 186 5.84 -3.92 10.66
C GLU A 186 6.70 -4.78 9.74
N ASN A 187 7.30 -4.16 8.72
CA ASN A 187 8.20 -4.83 7.77
C ASN A 187 7.60 -6.13 7.23
N LEU A 188 6.30 -6.10 6.94
CA LEU A 188 5.54 -7.28 6.52
C LEU A 188 6.18 -7.92 5.29
N SER A 189 6.33 -9.24 5.33
CA SER A 189 6.98 -10.10 4.34
C SER A 189 8.52 -10.08 4.30
N TYR A 190 9.18 -9.20 5.04
CA TYR A 190 10.63 -9.18 5.16
C TYR A 190 11.11 -10.10 6.30
N ASP A 191 12.41 -10.39 6.34
CA ASP A 191 13.00 -11.27 7.37
C ASP A 191 12.88 -10.71 8.79
N ASN A 192 12.75 -9.38 8.92
CA ASN A 192 12.51 -8.66 10.17
C ASN A 192 11.03 -8.32 10.40
N GLU A 193 10.11 -9.08 9.79
CA GLU A 193 8.67 -8.96 10.01
C GLU A 193 8.32 -9.04 11.49
N LYS A 194 7.49 -8.12 11.94
CA LYS A 194 6.99 -8.12 13.32
C LYS A 194 5.50 -7.81 13.33
N ILE A 195 4.74 -8.62 14.08
CA ILE A 195 3.32 -8.38 14.35
C ILE A 195 3.17 -8.20 15.86
N THR A 196 2.67 -7.04 16.27
CA THR A 196 2.37 -6.69 17.65
C THR A 196 0.86 -6.65 17.84
N ILE A 197 0.34 -7.38 18.81
CA ILE A 197 -1.09 -7.41 19.17
C ILE A 197 -1.23 -7.06 20.64
N LEU A 198 -2.07 -6.08 20.97
CA LEU A 198 -2.34 -5.67 22.33
C LEU A 198 -3.74 -5.02 22.44
N GLU A 199 -4.26 -4.92 23.63
CA GLU A 199 -5.47 -4.16 23.90
C GLU A 199 -5.13 -2.65 23.97
N ILE A 200 -6.08 -1.80 23.59
CA ILE A 200 -5.85 -0.34 23.53
C ILE A 200 -5.44 0.26 24.88
N GLU A 201 -5.82 -0.37 25.98
CA GLU A 201 -5.43 0.01 27.36
C GLU A 201 -3.92 -0.07 27.57
N ASP A 202 -3.25 -0.89 26.78
CA ASP A 202 -1.81 -1.11 26.79
C ASP A 202 -1.03 -0.24 25.78
N TYR A 203 -1.66 0.78 25.18
CA TYR A 203 -1.09 1.57 24.08
C TYR A 203 0.29 2.18 24.40
N GLU A 204 0.61 2.44 25.66
CA GLU A 204 1.92 2.94 26.08
C GLU A 204 3.08 2.00 25.68
N LYS A 205 2.82 0.69 25.50
CA LYS A 205 3.80 -0.28 25.00
C LYS A 205 4.20 -0.01 23.54
N LEU A 206 3.43 0.82 22.83
CA LEU A 206 3.72 1.29 21.46
C LEU A 206 4.57 2.56 21.43
N ASN A 207 4.97 3.14 22.56
CA ASN A 207 5.78 4.36 22.61
C ASN A 207 7.23 4.08 22.17
N ARG A 208 7.39 3.93 20.87
CA ARG A 208 8.66 3.66 20.19
C ARG A 208 8.61 4.11 18.73
N LYS A 209 9.75 4.12 18.07
CA LYS A 209 9.81 4.31 16.62
C LYS A 209 9.28 3.06 15.90
N PHE A 210 8.61 3.30 14.77
CA PHE A 210 8.11 2.26 13.87
C PHE A 210 8.85 2.32 12.54
N ASP A 211 9.08 1.15 11.97
CA ASP A 211 9.44 0.99 10.57
C ASP A 211 8.16 1.04 9.70
N MET A 212 8.27 0.67 8.42
CA MET A 212 7.09 0.56 7.54
C MET A 212 6.02 -0.30 8.20
N ASN A 213 4.84 0.28 8.39
CA ASN A 213 3.81 -0.43 9.13
C ASN A 213 2.39 -0.21 8.57
N VAL A 214 1.50 -1.09 9.00
CA VAL A 214 0.05 -0.97 8.85
C VAL A 214 -0.58 -1.23 10.22
N LEU A 215 -1.56 -0.40 10.56
CA LEU A 215 -2.28 -0.46 11.82
C LEU A 215 -3.69 -1.01 11.58
N VAL A 216 -4.09 -1.99 12.37
CA VAL A 216 -5.47 -2.48 12.45
C VAL A 216 -6.01 -2.21 13.84
N LEU A 217 -7.18 -1.59 13.89
CA LEU A 217 -7.95 -1.31 15.10
C LEU A 217 -9.20 -2.18 15.03
N LYS A 218 -9.23 -3.29 15.76
CA LYS A 218 -10.33 -4.25 15.76
C LYS A 218 -11.21 -4.04 16.96
N LYS A 219 -12.52 -3.92 16.76
CA LYS A 219 -13.50 -3.84 17.84
C LYS A 219 -13.64 -5.18 18.55
N GLY A 220 -13.67 -5.14 19.88
CA GLY A 220 -14.03 -6.31 20.68
C GLY A 220 -15.51 -6.68 20.53
N GLU A 221 -15.88 -7.90 20.85
CA GLU A 221 -17.26 -8.42 20.73
C GLU A 221 -18.31 -7.58 21.44
N ASN A 222 -17.92 -6.84 22.48
CA ASN A 222 -18.78 -5.96 23.27
C ASN A 222 -18.60 -4.48 22.95
N TYR A 223 -17.99 -4.13 21.84
CA TYR A 223 -17.80 -2.74 21.44
C TYR A 223 -19.17 -2.06 21.25
N GLY A 224 -19.38 -0.88 21.88
CA GLY A 224 -20.63 -0.13 21.77
C GLY A 224 -21.82 -0.69 22.56
N LYS A 225 -21.72 -1.87 23.16
CA LYS A 225 -22.74 -2.37 24.10
C LYS A 225 -22.52 -1.69 25.47
N LYS A 226 -23.31 -0.67 25.76
CA LYS A 226 -23.44 -0.06 27.10
C LYS A 226 -24.63 -0.67 27.84
#